data_e3c855156019479d4556248717f0b799
#
_entry.id   e3c855156019479d4556248717f0b799
#
_cell.length_a   1.000
_cell.length_b   1.000
_cell.length_c   1.000
_cell.angle_alpha   90.00
_cell.angle_beta   90.00
_cell.angle_gamma   90.00
#
_symmetry.space_group_name_H-M   'P 1'
#
loop_
_entity.id
_entity.type
_entity.pdbx_description
1 polymer ?
#
loop_
_entity_poly.entity_id
_entity_poly.type
_entity_poly.pdbx_seq_one_letter_code
_entity_poly.pdbx_strand_id
1 'polypeptide(L)'
;MNIGIIGNGFVGNSIAFGFSPTHDIKVHDKDLKRNMNTLEEVLDSDFVFVAVPTPMNVDGSINLDVVYSALSEIEEHNTRDNIIILKSTMIPGTMGILAEKYPKLNLVFNPEFLTERTAKLDFLTQARIILGGNPKYTAKVKTLFEERFMHCYVIETNFTTAEMIKYMNNVFFATKVSVMNEFK
;
A
#
# COMPACT_ATOMS: atom_id res chain seq x y z
N MET A 1 13.36 13.00 -3.86
CA MET A 1 11.94 12.85 -3.49
C MET A 1 11.86 12.31 -2.09
N ASN A 2 10.94 12.78 -1.29
CA ASN A 2 10.74 12.34 0.09
C ASN A 2 9.56 11.37 0.15
N ILE A 3 9.69 10.33 0.96
CA ILE A 3 8.68 9.28 1.11
C ILE A 3 8.22 9.21 2.55
N GLY A 4 6.93 9.37 2.76
CA GLY A 4 6.25 9.14 4.00
C GLY A 4 5.65 7.73 4.06
N ILE A 5 5.63 7.13 5.25
CA ILE A 5 5.03 5.82 5.48
C ILE A 5 4.15 5.89 6.71
N ILE A 6 2.90 5.50 6.58
CA ILE A 6 1.92 5.36 7.66
C ILE A 6 1.65 3.86 7.87
N GLY A 7 2.02 3.36 9.05
CA GLY A 7 2.02 1.95 9.39
C GLY A 7 3.37 1.28 9.18
N ASN A 8 4.10 0.99 10.27
CA ASN A 8 5.44 0.39 10.29
C ASN A 8 5.40 -1.11 10.64
N GLY A 9 4.41 -1.82 10.06
CA GLY A 9 4.35 -3.27 10.07
C GLY A 9 5.34 -3.89 9.07
N PHE A 10 5.21 -5.18 8.75
CA PHE A 10 6.14 -5.84 7.83
C PHE A 10 6.13 -5.20 6.42
N VAL A 11 4.97 -4.72 5.94
CA VAL A 11 4.84 -4.04 4.65
C VAL A 11 5.52 -2.67 4.68
N GLY A 12 5.15 -1.80 5.63
CA GLY A 12 5.73 -0.46 5.73
C GLY A 12 7.24 -0.48 5.97
N ASN A 13 7.72 -1.39 6.82
CA ASN A 13 9.15 -1.57 7.05
C ASN A 13 9.90 -2.06 5.80
N SER A 14 9.26 -2.88 4.95
CA SER A 14 9.86 -3.32 3.68
C SER A 14 9.95 -2.19 2.66
N ILE A 15 8.94 -1.30 2.62
CA ILE A 15 8.97 -0.08 1.80
C ILE A 15 10.10 0.84 2.26
N ALA A 16 10.17 1.12 3.56
CA ALA A 16 11.25 1.92 4.15
C ALA A 16 12.63 1.38 3.79
N PHE A 17 12.84 0.08 3.99
CA PHE A 17 14.08 -0.61 3.66
C PHE A 17 14.41 -0.53 2.15
N GLY A 18 13.42 -0.72 1.29
CA GLY A 18 13.61 -0.73 -0.16
C GLY A 18 13.99 0.63 -0.73
N PHE A 19 13.40 1.70 -0.22
CA PHE A 19 13.64 3.06 -0.74
C PHE A 19 14.75 3.84 -0.02
N SER A 20 15.10 3.49 1.24
CA SER A 20 16.10 4.22 2.04
C SER A 20 17.47 4.43 1.37
N PRO A 21 17.96 3.61 0.44
CA PRO A 21 19.24 3.89 -0.21
C PRO A 21 19.22 5.11 -1.14
N THR A 22 18.06 5.57 -1.59
CA THR A 22 17.92 6.61 -2.61
C THR A 22 16.98 7.75 -2.22
N HIS A 23 16.20 7.58 -1.14
CA HIS A 23 15.16 8.52 -0.73
C HIS A 23 15.25 8.81 0.77
N ASP A 24 14.82 10.00 1.17
CA ASP A 24 14.57 10.33 2.57
C ASP A 24 13.25 9.71 3.02
N ILE A 25 13.27 8.96 4.13
CA ILE A 25 12.14 8.17 4.60
C ILE A 25 11.68 8.68 5.96
N LYS A 26 10.41 9.03 6.06
CA LYS A 26 9.73 9.38 7.30
C LYS A 26 8.66 8.35 7.61
N VAL A 27 8.58 7.91 8.86
CA VAL A 27 7.70 6.80 9.26
C VAL A 27 6.85 7.19 10.46
N HIS A 28 5.54 7.06 10.32
CA HIS A 28 4.57 7.22 11.39
C HIS A 28 3.83 5.91 11.68
N ASP A 29 3.72 5.56 12.96
CA ASP A 29 2.91 4.41 13.42
C ASP A 29 2.20 4.78 14.73
N LYS A 30 0.97 4.31 14.91
CA LYS A 30 0.21 4.48 16.17
C LYS A 30 0.85 3.74 17.35
N ASP A 31 1.58 2.65 17.09
CA ASP A 31 2.42 2.00 18.09
C ASP A 31 3.69 2.81 18.31
N LEU A 32 3.80 3.46 19.48
CA LEU A 32 4.95 4.31 19.84
C LEU A 32 6.30 3.59 19.75
N LYS A 33 6.33 2.26 19.86
CA LYS A 33 7.57 1.47 19.69
C LYS A 33 8.03 1.39 18.24
N ARG A 34 7.14 1.66 17.28
CA ARG A 34 7.40 1.60 15.85
C ARG A 34 7.39 2.99 15.21
N ASN A 35 6.94 3.99 15.95
CA ASN A 35 6.86 5.37 15.48
C ASN A 35 8.24 6.03 15.49
N MET A 36 8.53 6.79 14.41
CA MET A 36 9.79 7.53 14.24
C MET A 36 9.56 9.03 14.02
N ASN A 37 8.44 9.39 13.40
CA ASN A 37 8.10 10.76 13.00
C ASN A 37 6.66 11.10 13.37
N THR A 38 6.33 12.39 13.44
CA THR A 38 4.95 12.84 13.57
C THR A 38 4.16 12.60 12.27
N LEU A 39 2.85 12.63 12.33
CA LEU A 39 2.00 12.51 11.14
C LEU A 39 2.26 13.67 10.16
N GLU A 40 2.39 14.88 10.67
CA GLU A 40 2.64 16.09 9.88
C GLU A 40 3.99 16.00 9.14
N GLU A 41 5.04 15.49 9.80
CA GLU A 41 6.34 15.26 9.15
C GLU A 41 6.23 14.26 7.99
N VAL A 42 5.43 13.19 8.17
CA VAL A 42 5.20 12.19 7.13
C VAL A 42 4.38 12.76 5.99
N LEU A 43 3.35 13.56 6.27
CA LEU A 43 2.52 14.23 5.25
C LEU A 43 3.26 15.32 4.48
N ASP A 44 4.38 15.82 4.99
CA ASP A 44 5.27 16.74 4.24
C ASP A 44 6.09 16.03 3.13
N SER A 45 5.82 14.77 2.86
CA SER A 45 6.49 14.00 1.81
C SER A 45 5.77 14.11 0.46
N ASP A 46 6.49 13.83 -0.64
CA ASP A 46 5.95 13.84 -2.01
C ASP A 46 5.01 12.64 -2.25
N PHE A 47 5.38 11.50 -1.67
CA PHE A 47 4.63 10.24 -1.73
C PHE A 47 4.41 9.71 -0.32
N VAL A 48 3.18 9.33 0.00
CA VAL A 48 2.83 8.78 1.31
C VAL A 48 2.23 7.38 1.14
N PHE A 49 2.96 6.37 1.57
CA PHE A 49 2.47 4.99 1.60
C PHE A 49 1.65 4.73 2.86
N VAL A 50 0.46 4.17 2.68
CA VAL A 50 -0.43 3.76 3.77
C VAL A 50 -0.47 2.23 3.80
N ALA A 51 0.16 1.66 4.82
CA ALA A 51 0.32 0.22 5.02
C ALA A 51 -0.27 -0.24 6.37
N VAL A 52 -1.51 0.13 6.60
CA VAL A 52 -2.26 -0.19 7.83
C VAL A 52 -2.97 -1.54 7.73
N PRO A 53 -3.22 -2.23 8.85
CA PRO A 53 -3.88 -3.54 8.83
C PRO A 53 -5.35 -3.46 8.41
N THR A 54 -5.81 -4.52 7.72
CA THR A 54 -7.23 -4.76 7.38
C THR A 54 -7.63 -6.14 7.93
N PRO A 55 -7.91 -6.25 9.24
CA PRO A 55 -8.20 -7.54 9.84
C PRO A 55 -9.56 -8.09 9.37
N MET A 56 -9.76 -9.39 9.60
CA MET A 56 -11.04 -10.05 9.34
C MET A 56 -11.97 -9.87 10.53
N ASN A 57 -13.23 -9.54 10.26
CA ASN A 57 -14.32 -9.54 11.24
C ASN A 57 -14.75 -10.98 11.60
N VAL A 58 -15.55 -11.12 12.65
CA VAL A 58 -16.05 -12.43 13.12
C VAL A 58 -16.89 -13.16 12.06
N ASP A 59 -17.59 -12.41 11.21
CA ASP A 59 -18.41 -12.93 10.10
C ASP A 59 -17.60 -13.26 8.83
N GLY A 60 -16.26 -13.08 8.85
CA GLY A 60 -15.38 -13.31 7.72
C GLY A 60 -15.23 -12.12 6.77
N SER A 61 -15.96 -11.02 6.98
CA SER A 61 -15.79 -9.80 6.19
C SER A 61 -14.49 -9.07 6.54
N ILE A 62 -14.02 -8.24 5.62
CA ILE A 62 -12.84 -7.40 5.87
C ILE A 62 -13.22 -6.19 6.72
N ASN A 63 -12.41 -5.87 7.73
CA ASN A 63 -12.56 -4.65 8.52
C ASN A 63 -11.69 -3.54 7.92
N LEU A 64 -12.32 -2.44 7.54
CA LEU A 64 -11.68 -1.27 6.95
C LEU A 64 -11.60 -0.06 7.89
N ASP A 65 -11.99 -0.21 9.17
CA ASP A 65 -12.06 0.91 10.12
C ASP A 65 -10.71 1.61 10.27
N VAL A 66 -9.61 0.84 10.29
CA VAL A 66 -8.25 1.40 10.40
C VAL A 66 -7.88 2.20 9.14
N VAL A 67 -8.29 1.74 7.95
CA VAL A 67 -8.09 2.45 6.68
C VAL A 67 -8.87 3.77 6.67
N TYR A 68 -10.15 3.72 7.06
CA TYR A 68 -10.98 4.92 7.17
C TYR A 68 -10.43 5.92 8.18
N SER A 69 -10.01 5.46 9.36
CA SER A 69 -9.37 6.32 10.37
C SER A 69 -8.12 6.98 9.83
N ALA A 70 -7.23 6.22 9.18
CA ALA A 70 -5.99 6.75 8.62
C ALA A 70 -6.25 7.80 7.52
N LEU A 71 -7.18 7.51 6.59
CA LEU A 71 -7.52 8.45 5.51
C LEU A 71 -8.21 9.71 6.02
N SER A 72 -9.04 9.61 7.05
CA SER A 72 -9.66 10.78 7.69
C SER A 72 -8.61 11.67 8.35
N GLU A 73 -7.67 11.11 9.10
CA GLU A 73 -6.56 11.84 9.71
C GLU A 73 -5.66 12.48 8.63
N ILE A 74 -5.38 11.76 7.54
CA ILE A 74 -4.62 12.30 6.41
C ILE A 74 -5.36 13.48 5.78
N GLU A 75 -6.64 13.36 5.46
CA GLU A 75 -7.41 14.44 4.81
C GLU A 75 -7.52 15.68 5.70
N GLU A 76 -7.60 15.51 7.02
CA GLU A 76 -7.66 16.60 7.99
C GLU A 76 -6.34 17.39 8.08
N HIS A 77 -5.19 16.69 8.08
CA HIS A 77 -3.88 17.30 8.32
C HIS A 77 -3.06 17.53 7.05
N ASN A 78 -3.46 16.97 5.91
CA ASN A 78 -2.70 17.09 4.67
C ASN A 78 -2.91 18.45 4.01
N THR A 79 -1.84 19.21 3.93
CA THR A 79 -1.81 20.55 3.29
C THR A 79 -1.12 20.54 1.92
N ARG A 80 -0.65 19.38 1.45
CA ARG A 80 0.13 19.23 0.21
C ARG A 80 -0.65 18.49 -0.88
N ASP A 81 -0.27 18.72 -2.13
CA ASP A 81 -0.73 17.97 -3.32
C ASP A 81 0.14 16.70 -3.51
N ASN A 82 0.34 15.94 -2.43
CA ASN A 82 1.09 14.69 -2.46
C ASN A 82 0.21 13.52 -2.94
N ILE A 83 0.85 12.38 -3.21
CA ILE A 83 0.14 11.17 -3.64
C ILE A 83 0.09 10.18 -2.49
N ILE A 84 -1.13 9.76 -2.14
CA ILE A 84 -1.40 8.78 -1.08
C ILE A 84 -1.53 7.40 -1.72
N ILE A 85 -0.61 6.51 -1.38
CA ILE A 85 -0.48 5.18 -1.99
C ILE A 85 -0.93 4.12 -0.98
N LEU A 86 -2.12 3.54 -1.21
CA LEU A 86 -2.65 2.49 -0.34
C LEU A 86 -2.06 1.13 -0.71
N LYS A 87 -1.57 0.44 0.31
CA LYS A 87 -0.97 -0.91 0.22
C LYS A 87 -1.85 -2.00 0.79
N SER A 88 -2.76 -1.61 1.70
CA SER A 88 -3.62 -2.55 2.44
C SER A 88 -4.50 -3.36 1.49
N THR A 89 -4.66 -4.66 1.76
CA THR A 89 -5.53 -5.52 0.95
C THR A 89 -6.99 -5.10 1.13
N MET A 90 -7.71 -4.98 0.01
CA MET A 90 -9.12 -4.58 -0.01
C MET A 90 -9.89 -5.41 -1.03
N ILE A 91 -11.21 -5.53 -0.83
CA ILE A 91 -12.09 -6.18 -1.81
C ILE A 91 -12.32 -5.26 -3.02
N PRO A 92 -12.54 -5.83 -4.22
CA PRO A 92 -12.79 -5.04 -5.43
C PRO A 92 -13.95 -4.05 -5.28
N GLY A 93 -13.71 -2.79 -5.67
CA GLY A 93 -14.64 -1.67 -5.54
C GLY A 93 -14.40 -0.76 -4.34
N THR A 94 -13.61 -1.19 -3.35
CA THR A 94 -13.32 -0.39 -2.14
C THR A 94 -12.61 0.92 -2.49
N MET A 95 -11.61 0.89 -3.35
CA MET A 95 -10.86 2.09 -3.74
C MET A 95 -11.73 3.16 -4.42
N GLY A 96 -12.74 2.74 -5.20
CA GLY A 96 -13.71 3.67 -5.77
C GLY A 96 -14.49 4.41 -4.69
N ILE A 97 -14.99 3.67 -3.69
CA ILE A 97 -15.71 4.24 -2.53
C ILE A 97 -14.80 5.20 -1.73
N LEU A 98 -13.55 4.81 -1.51
CA LEU A 98 -12.59 5.67 -0.81
C LEU A 98 -12.28 6.96 -1.58
N ALA A 99 -12.12 6.88 -2.91
CA ALA A 99 -11.87 8.04 -3.75
C ALA A 99 -13.06 9.03 -3.78
N GLU A 100 -14.29 8.52 -3.74
CA GLU A 100 -15.50 9.35 -3.61
C GLU A 100 -15.62 9.98 -2.22
N LYS A 101 -15.26 9.23 -1.18
CA LYS A 101 -15.36 9.71 0.22
C LYS A 101 -14.28 10.73 0.58
N TYR A 102 -13.07 10.60 0.00
CA TYR A 102 -11.91 11.47 0.27
C TYR A 102 -11.45 12.21 -1.01
N PRO A 103 -12.28 13.10 -1.58
CA PRO A 103 -12.04 13.71 -2.88
C PRO A 103 -10.85 14.67 -2.91
N LYS A 104 -10.36 15.09 -1.73
CA LYS A 104 -9.18 15.96 -1.62
C LYS A 104 -7.85 15.19 -1.70
N LEU A 105 -7.89 13.84 -1.61
CA LEU A 105 -6.70 13.01 -1.63
C LEU A 105 -6.43 12.45 -3.03
N ASN A 106 -5.17 12.53 -3.47
CA ASN A 106 -4.71 11.92 -4.71
C ASN A 106 -4.41 10.44 -4.46
N LEU A 107 -5.42 9.58 -4.53
CA LEU A 107 -5.29 8.17 -4.18
C LEU A 107 -4.71 7.34 -5.34
N VAL A 108 -3.76 6.46 -5.00
CA VAL A 108 -3.27 5.36 -5.86
C VAL A 108 -3.32 4.06 -5.06
N PHE A 109 -3.77 2.99 -5.67
CA PHE A 109 -3.72 1.67 -5.09
C PHE A 109 -2.50 0.90 -5.61
N ASN A 110 -1.67 0.45 -4.70
CA ASN A 110 -0.49 -0.36 -5.01
C ASN A 110 -0.48 -1.61 -4.12
N PRO A 111 -1.21 -2.67 -4.49
CA PRO A 111 -1.26 -3.90 -3.72
C PRO A 111 0.14 -4.51 -3.54
N GLU A 112 0.33 -5.19 -2.42
CA GLU A 112 1.55 -5.91 -2.10
C GLU A 112 1.40 -7.42 -2.40
N PHE A 113 2.51 -8.10 -2.69
CA PHE A 113 2.58 -9.54 -2.93
C PHE A 113 3.70 -10.17 -2.09
N LEU A 114 3.95 -9.61 -0.91
CA LEU A 114 5.02 -9.98 0.00
C LEU A 114 4.60 -11.18 0.87
N THR A 115 5.56 -12.02 1.19
CA THR A 115 5.43 -13.01 2.26
C THR A 115 6.01 -12.41 3.54
N GLU A 116 5.29 -12.43 4.64
CA GLU A 116 5.71 -11.78 5.89
C GLU A 116 7.13 -12.18 6.31
N ARG A 117 7.47 -13.46 6.18
CA ARG A 117 8.78 -14.00 6.53
C ARG A 117 9.94 -13.45 5.69
N THR A 118 9.71 -13.13 4.43
CA THR A 118 10.73 -12.69 3.46
C THR A 118 10.45 -11.30 2.89
N ALA A 119 9.58 -10.53 3.54
CA ALA A 119 8.99 -9.30 3.02
C ALA A 119 9.99 -8.28 2.46
N LYS A 120 11.13 -8.06 3.14
CA LYS A 120 12.18 -7.16 2.65
C LYS A 120 12.82 -7.66 1.36
N LEU A 121 13.12 -8.95 1.29
CA LEU A 121 13.71 -9.56 0.09
C LEU A 121 12.70 -9.54 -1.05
N ASP A 122 11.45 -9.95 -0.78
CA ASP A 122 10.39 -9.97 -1.77
C ASP A 122 10.14 -8.56 -2.35
N PHE A 123 10.21 -7.51 -1.50
CA PHE A 123 10.08 -6.12 -1.95
C PHE A 123 11.22 -5.69 -2.87
N LEU A 124 12.47 -6.09 -2.55
CA LEU A 124 13.65 -5.77 -3.39
C LEU A 124 13.67 -6.52 -4.72
N THR A 125 13.17 -7.77 -4.73
CA THR A 125 13.25 -8.67 -5.89
C THR A 125 11.92 -8.82 -6.63
N GLN A 126 10.92 -7.97 -6.32
CA GLN A 126 9.62 -8.03 -6.97
C GLN A 126 9.75 -7.86 -8.49
N ALA A 127 9.16 -8.79 -9.24
CA ALA A 127 9.22 -8.77 -10.69
C ALA A 127 8.19 -7.81 -11.33
N ARG A 128 7.14 -7.47 -10.60
CA ARG A 128 6.05 -6.60 -11.06
C ARG A 128 5.49 -5.74 -9.95
N ILE A 129 5.06 -4.54 -10.32
CA ILE A 129 4.35 -3.58 -9.48
C ILE A 129 3.03 -3.27 -10.17
N ILE A 130 1.93 -3.32 -9.43
CA ILE A 130 0.60 -2.98 -9.92
C ILE A 130 0.22 -1.62 -9.35
N LEU A 131 -0.20 -0.70 -10.20
CA LEU A 131 -0.67 0.63 -9.81
C LEU A 131 -2.10 0.81 -10.35
N GLY A 132 -3.06 0.98 -9.45
CA GLY A 132 -4.45 1.27 -9.79
C GLY A 132 -4.80 2.72 -9.47
N GLY A 133 -5.49 3.41 -10.39
CA GLY A 133 -5.96 4.75 -10.12
C GLY A 133 -6.02 5.67 -11.33
N ASN A 134 -6.05 6.98 -11.05
CA ASN A 134 -6.01 8.00 -12.09
C ASN A 134 -4.61 8.01 -12.76
N PRO A 135 -4.53 7.95 -14.11
CA PRO A 135 -3.26 7.97 -14.84
C PRO A 135 -2.33 9.14 -14.49
N LYS A 136 -2.89 10.30 -14.14
CA LYS A 136 -2.10 11.46 -13.68
C LYS A 136 -1.24 11.15 -12.45
N TYR A 137 -1.73 10.29 -11.55
CA TYR A 137 -1.04 9.96 -10.29
C TYR A 137 -0.26 8.66 -10.42
N THR A 138 -0.81 7.64 -11.10
CA THR A 138 -0.09 6.36 -11.29
C THR A 138 1.19 6.55 -12.08
N ALA A 139 1.23 7.43 -13.08
CA ALA A 139 2.44 7.74 -13.84
C ALA A 139 3.57 8.31 -12.96
N LYS A 140 3.25 9.16 -11.99
CA LYS A 140 4.26 9.69 -11.05
C LYS A 140 4.78 8.59 -10.11
N VAL A 141 3.90 7.73 -9.61
CA VAL A 141 4.27 6.59 -8.77
C VAL A 141 5.10 5.57 -9.57
N LYS A 142 4.76 5.36 -10.85
CA LYS A 142 5.55 4.54 -11.77
C LYS A 142 6.99 5.04 -11.88
N THR A 143 7.18 6.33 -12.13
CA THR A 143 8.51 6.95 -12.18
C THR A 143 9.30 6.70 -10.89
N LEU A 144 8.67 6.89 -9.71
CA LEU A 144 9.28 6.61 -8.42
C LEU A 144 9.80 5.16 -8.31
N PHE A 145 9.01 4.19 -8.77
CA PHE A 145 9.41 2.79 -8.72
C PHE A 145 10.47 2.44 -9.76
N GLU A 146 10.37 2.95 -10.98
CA GLU A 146 11.32 2.70 -12.07
C GLU A 146 12.71 3.28 -11.78
N GLU A 147 12.79 4.44 -11.13
CA GLU A 147 14.06 5.04 -10.68
C GLU A 147 14.79 4.16 -9.65
N ARG A 148 14.04 3.47 -8.80
CA ARG A 148 14.62 2.64 -7.72
C ARG A 148 14.80 1.17 -8.11
N PHE A 149 13.89 0.62 -8.91
CA PHE A 149 13.81 -0.80 -9.25
C PHE A 149 13.78 -1.01 -10.77
N MET A 150 14.89 -0.75 -11.45
CA MET A 150 15.03 -0.81 -12.91
C MET A 150 14.67 -2.17 -13.54
N HIS A 151 14.63 -3.24 -12.76
CA HIS A 151 14.28 -4.59 -13.22
C HIS A 151 12.79 -4.91 -13.06
N CYS A 152 12.03 -4.01 -12.47
CA CYS A 152 10.65 -4.25 -12.11
C CYS A 152 9.69 -3.78 -13.21
N TYR A 153 8.73 -4.63 -13.56
CA TYR A 153 7.71 -4.27 -14.55
C TYR A 153 6.53 -3.55 -13.86
N VAL A 154 6.31 -2.29 -14.21
CA VAL A 154 5.21 -1.49 -13.62
C VAL A 154 3.98 -1.53 -14.53
N ILE A 155 2.86 -2.02 -14.01
CA ILE A 155 1.58 -2.15 -14.70
C ILE A 155 0.63 -1.11 -14.12
N GLU A 156 0.17 -0.18 -14.96
CA GLU A 156 -0.83 0.82 -14.62
C GLU A 156 -2.22 0.35 -15.07
N THR A 157 -3.22 0.51 -14.20
CA THR A 157 -4.60 0.11 -14.47
C THR A 157 -5.59 0.94 -13.63
N ASN A 158 -6.88 0.63 -13.69
CA ASN A 158 -7.88 1.24 -12.79
C ASN A 158 -7.87 0.57 -11.40
N PHE A 159 -8.55 1.19 -10.44
CA PHE A 159 -8.66 0.69 -9.07
C PHE A 159 -9.17 -0.74 -9.00
N THR A 160 -10.33 -0.99 -9.59
CA THR A 160 -11.02 -2.30 -9.51
C THR A 160 -10.16 -3.43 -10.08
N THR A 161 -9.47 -3.19 -11.19
CA THR A 161 -8.58 -4.19 -11.78
C THR A 161 -7.38 -4.48 -10.87
N ALA A 162 -6.77 -3.44 -10.28
CA ALA A 162 -5.66 -3.63 -9.35
C ALA A 162 -6.08 -4.40 -8.08
N GLU A 163 -7.26 -4.09 -7.52
CA GLU A 163 -7.86 -4.82 -6.39
C GLU A 163 -8.13 -6.28 -6.76
N MET A 164 -8.71 -6.52 -7.94
CA MET A 164 -9.01 -7.87 -8.41
C MET A 164 -7.74 -8.70 -8.60
N ILE A 165 -6.67 -8.13 -9.16
CA ILE A 165 -5.38 -8.82 -9.31
C ILE A 165 -4.88 -9.31 -7.93
N LYS A 166 -4.92 -8.45 -6.91
CA LYS A 166 -4.51 -8.83 -5.54
C LYS A 166 -5.42 -9.90 -4.97
N TYR A 167 -6.73 -9.70 -5.07
CA TYR A 167 -7.72 -10.61 -4.50
C TYR A 167 -7.62 -12.01 -5.13
N MET A 168 -7.59 -12.10 -6.44
CA MET A 168 -7.46 -13.36 -7.19
C MET A 168 -6.16 -14.11 -6.84
N ASN A 169 -5.05 -13.39 -6.72
CA ASN A 169 -3.77 -13.99 -6.32
C ASN A 169 -3.87 -14.65 -4.93
N ASN A 170 -4.44 -13.95 -3.95
CA ASN A 170 -4.60 -14.48 -2.60
C ASN A 170 -5.55 -15.67 -2.56
N VAL A 171 -6.71 -15.60 -3.25
CA VAL A 171 -7.68 -16.70 -3.34
C VAL A 171 -7.06 -17.92 -4.02
N PHE A 172 -6.32 -17.72 -5.10
CA PHE A 172 -5.64 -18.81 -5.80
C PHE A 172 -4.64 -19.55 -4.90
N PHE A 173 -3.81 -18.83 -4.15
CA PHE A 173 -2.88 -19.48 -3.22
C PHE A 173 -3.59 -20.17 -2.07
N ALA A 174 -4.62 -19.58 -1.49
CA ALA A 174 -5.42 -20.22 -0.44
C ALA A 174 -6.07 -21.53 -0.93
N THR A 175 -6.63 -21.50 -2.14
CA THR A 175 -7.23 -22.69 -2.79
C THR A 175 -6.16 -23.77 -3.01
N LYS A 176 -4.99 -23.42 -3.53
CA LYS A 176 -3.89 -24.40 -3.72
C LYS A 176 -3.49 -25.07 -2.41
N VAL A 177 -3.33 -24.29 -1.33
CA VAL A 177 -2.97 -24.85 -0.03
C VAL A 177 -4.07 -25.77 0.48
N SER A 178 -5.33 -25.37 0.37
CA SER A 178 -6.47 -26.20 0.79
C SER A 178 -6.51 -27.53 0.01
N VAL A 179 -6.43 -27.48 -1.31
CA VAL A 179 -6.42 -28.69 -2.17
C VAL A 179 -5.25 -29.61 -1.80
N MET A 180 -4.04 -29.08 -1.60
CA MET A 180 -2.87 -29.91 -1.26
C MET A 180 -2.99 -30.52 0.13
N ASN A 181 -3.73 -29.92 1.06
CA ASN A 181 -4.00 -30.52 2.36
C ASN A 181 -4.96 -31.71 2.29
N GLU A 182 -5.90 -31.72 1.31
CA GLU A 182 -6.81 -32.87 1.09
C GLU A 182 -6.08 -34.10 0.52
N PHE A 183 -4.93 -33.92 -0.10
CA PHE A 183 -4.12 -35.04 -0.63
C PHE A 183 -3.10 -35.59 0.38
N LYS A 184 -3.10 -35.13 1.62
CA LYS A 184 -2.19 -35.56 2.67
C LYS A 184 -2.81 -36.66 3.52
#